data_50c7235db4b70258724d56053cd6b56c
#
_entry.id   50c7235db4b70258724d56053cd6b56c
#
_cell.length_a   1.000
_cell.length_b   1.000
_cell.length_c   1.000
_cell.angle_alpha   90.00
_cell.angle_beta   90.00
_cell.angle_gamma   90.00
#
_symmetry.space_group_name_H-M   'P 1'
#
loop_
_entity.id
_entity.type
_entity.pdbx_description
1 polymer ?
#
loop_
_entity_poly.entity_id
_entity_poly.type
_entity_poly.pdbx_seq_one_letter_code
_entity_poly.pdbx_strand_id
1 'polypeptide(L)'
;MTFRDEQSGRDPVRRPGPWDRPTQQPTAQRPERLELAPERKWTSRLSVIAFVLIVASTGIQAFKDVSRPEAWAYWKDLYFSHSMTLALVSETDLGDLGHRRSALVISGEIGAASASWFRDRLDEAHLVPGDVVLMSSPGGDLGQAVIMGEVIRARGLTTAVGVIDGGGKVKPSHCASACVFVFAGGATRFGVPGSRLGVHRFVSSATGHDAVSDTQRTTGQILSYLTKMGVSSSSFVEAMSATGDIRWLDMQDARAMNLITDPLQTQ
;
A
#
# COMPACT_ATOMS: atom_id res chain seq x y z
N MET A 1 66.93 -83.54 63.87
CA MET A 1 66.30 -83.38 65.21
C MET A 1 64.96 -82.68 64.96
N THR A 2 64.00 -83.48 65.04
CA THR A 2 62.86 -83.55 65.96
C THR A 2 61.74 -82.59 65.72
N PHE A 3 60.67 -83.13 65.48
CA PHE A 3 59.26 -83.16 65.93
C PHE A 3 58.34 -82.25 65.22
N ARG A 4 57.33 -82.76 64.47
CA ARG A 4 55.97 -83.17 64.87
C ARG A 4 55.22 -82.03 65.57
N ASP A 5 54.09 -81.62 65.00
CA ASP A 5 52.78 -82.10 65.37
C ASP A 5 51.62 -81.56 64.43
N GLU A 6 50.77 -82.48 64.16
CA GLU A 6 49.49 -82.42 63.56
C GLU A 6 48.46 -81.84 64.48
N GLN A 7 47.67 -80.87 64.08
CA GLN A 7 46.34 -80.74 64.68
C GLN A 7 45.30 -80.21 63.64
N SER A 8 44.43 -81.13 63.39
CA SER A 8 43.13 -81.00 62.77
C SER A 8 42.27 -79.93 63.51
N GLY A 9 41.87 -78.85 62.86
CA GLY A 9 40.90 -77.95 63.39
C GLY A 9 39.77 -77.80 62.38
N ARG A 10 38.61 -78.40 62.66
CA ARG A 10 37.35 -78.23 61.91
C ARG A 10 36.90 -76.78 62.05
N ASP A 11 36.84 -76.07 60.95
CA ASP A 11 36.19 -74.78 60.92
C ASP A 11 34.69 -74.90 61.18
N PRO A 12 34.10 -74.11 62.06
CA PRO A 12 32.68 -74.11 62.30
C PRO A 12 31.93 -73.57 61.13
N VAL A 13 30.97 -74.36 60.61
CA VAL A 13 30.01 -73.89 59.55
C VAL A 13 29.32 -72.66 60.02
N ARG A 14 29.69 -71.53 59.39
CA ARG A 14 29.10 -70.21 59.60
C ARG A 14 27.67 -70.25 59.08
N ARG A 15 26.65 -70.06 59.90
CA ARG A 15 25.26 -69.91 59.49
C ARG A 15 25.13 -68.58 58.73
N PRO A 16 24.50 -68.55 57.55
CA PRO A 16 24.32 -67.34 56.84
C PRO A 16 23.42 -66.39 57.68
N GLY A 17 23.89 -65.13 57.81
CA GLY A 17 23.15 -64.05 58.51
C GLY A 17 21.91 -63.62 57.74
N PRO A 18 20.95 -63.00 58.46
CA PRO A 18 19.67 -62.56 57.81
C PRO A 18 19.85 -61.58 56.68
N TRP A 19 21.12 -61.17 56.38
CA TRP A 19 21.43 -60.16 55.32
C TRP A 19 22.07 -60.82 54.09
N ASP A 20 22.36 -62.07 54.08
CA ASP A 20 22.89 -62.73 52.87
C ASP A 20 21.76 -63.14 51.94
N ARG A 21 21.16 -62.13 51.33
CA ARG A 21 20.25 -62.31 50.18
C ARG A 21 21.11 -62.58 48.95
N PRO A 22 20.85 -63.60 48.18
CA PRO A 22 21.52 -63.75 46.89
C PRO A 22 21.11 -62.59 46.01
N THR A 23 22.10 -61.83 45.59
CA THR A 23 21.92 -60.80 44.54
C THR A 23 21.45 -61.47 43.28
N GLN A 24 20.16 -61.40 43.05
CA GLN A 24 19.63 -61.78 41.74
C GLN A 24 20.24 -60.74 40.73
N GLN A 25 21.11 -61.26 39.91
CA GLN A 25 21.60 -60.52 38.75
C GLN A 25 20.37 -60.16 37.92
N PRO A 26 20.17 -58.87 37.58
CA PRO A 26 19.11 -58.47 36.67
C PRO A 26 19.39 -59.17 35.33
N THR A 27 18.51 -60.06 34.94
CA THR A 27 18.49 -60.65 33.60
C THR A 27 18.40 -59.47 32.63
N ALA A 28 19.46 -59.24 31.87
CA ALA A 28 19.46 -58.23 30.81
C ALA A 28 18.29 -58.54 29.87
N GLN A 29 17.20 -57.83 30.03
CA GLN A 29 16.12 -57.87 29.07
C GLN A 29 16.72 -57.33 27.77
N ARG A 30 16.83 -58.21 26.81
CA ARG A 30 17.17 -57.89 25.42
C ARG A 30 16.19 -56.79 24.98
N PRO A 31 16.66 -55.62 24.51
CA PRO A 31 15.75 -54.58 24.05
C PRO A 31 14.84 -55.16 22.99
N GLU A 32 13.56 -55.20 23.30
CA GLU A 32 12.52 -55.54 22.35
C GLU A 32 12.67 -54.61 21.17
N ARG A 33 13.02 -55.18 20.04
CA ARG A 33 13.16 -54.41 18.80
C ARG A 33 11.77 -53.88 18.51
N LEU A 34 11.52 -52.58 18.79
CA LEU A 34 10.33 -51.88 18.33
C LEU A 34 10.24 -52.09 16.82
N GLU A 35 9.45 -53.03 16.41
CA GLU A 35 9.04 -53.16 15.01
C GLU A 35 8.28 -51.85 14.71
N LEU A 36 8.95 -50.93 14.02
CA LEU A 36 8.32 -49.77 13.43
C LEU A 36 7.18 -50.27 12.55
N ALA A 37 5.96 -50.00 12.97
CA ALA A 37 4.78 -50.33 12.20
C ALA A 37 4.98 -49.84 10.75
N PRO A 38 4.60 -50.66 9.74
CA PRO A 38 4.83 -50.29 8.35
C PRO A 38 4.17 -48.94 8.08
N GLU A 39 5.00 -47.98 7.67
CA GLU A 39 4.52 -46.64 7.32
C GLU A 39 3.35 -46.77 6.35
N ARG A 40 2.21 -46.28 6.77
CA ARG A 40 0.95 -46.38 6.04
C ARG A 40 1.05 -45.52 4.79
N LYS A 41 1.59 -46.07 3.70
CA LYS A 41 1.77 -45.40 2.40
C LYS A 41 0.50 -44.68 1.87
N TRP A 42 -0.64 -44.95 2.48
CA TRP A 42 -1.92 -44.33 2.15
C TRP A 42 -2.04 -42.89 2.64
N THR A 43 -1.44 -42.55 3.78
CA THR A 43 -1.42 -41.14 4.29
C THR A 43 -0.59 -40.24 3.39
N SER A 44 0.49 -40.76 2.81
CA SER A 44 1.32 -40.07 1.84
C SER A 44 0.55 -39.71 0.55
N ARG A 45 -0.26 -40.61 0.03
CA ARG A 45 -1.06 -40.37 -1.18
C ARG A 45 -2.17 -39.34 -0.95
N LEU A 46 -2.86 -39.40 0.19
CA LEU A 46 -3.87 -38.40 0.56
C LEU A 46 -3.26 -37.03 0.76
N SER A 47 -2.07 -36.94 1.36
CA SER A 47 -1.34 -35.67 1.52
C SER A 47 -0.93 -35.08 0.17
N VAL A 48 -0.47 -35.90 -0.78
CA VAL A 48 -0.14 -35.46 -2.13
C VAL A 48 -1.39 -34.96 -2.87
N ILE A 49 -2.50 -35.69 -2.78
CA ILE A 49 -3.78 -35.26 -3.40
C ILE A 49 -4.26 -33.95 -2.78
N ALA A 50 -4.23 -33.83 -1.46
CA ALA A 50 -4.62 -32.59 -0.78
C ALA A 50 -3.71 -31.42 -1.19
N PHE A 51 -2.40 -31.65 -1.27
CA PHE A 51 -1.45 -30.64 -1.74
C PHE A 51 -1.74 -30.20 -3.19
N VAL A 52 -1.97 -31.15 -4.11
CA VAL A 52 -2.30 -30.84 -5.50
C VAL A 52 -3.61 -30.05 -5.60
N LEU A 53 -4.63 -30.41 -4.80
CA LEU A 53 -5.90 -29.68 -4.78
C LEU A 53 -5.73 -28.26 -4.25
N ILE A 54 -4.91 -28.06 -3.21
CA ILE A 54 -4.59 -26.72 -2.67
C ILE A 54 -3.87 -25.88 -3.74
N VAL A 55 -2.83 -26.44 -4.35
CA VAL A 55 -2.07 -25.75 -5.41
C VAL A 55 -2.96 -25.42 -6.61
N ALA A 56 -3.79 -26.37 -7.04
CA ALA A 56 -4.73 -26.15 -8.16
C ALA A 56 -5.77 -25.07 -7.82
N SER A 57 -6.37 -25.14 -6.62
CA SER A 57 -7.35 -24.13 -6.20
C SER A 57 -6.74 -22.73 -6.08
N THR A 58 -5.54 -22.65 -5.49
CA THR A 58 -4.79 -21.38 -5.38
C THR A 58 -4.40 -20.86 -6.77
N GLY A 59 -3.95 -21.74 -7.65
CA GLY A 59 -3.62 -21.39 -9.04
C GLY A 59 -4.83 -20.87 -9.82
N ILE A 60 -6.00 -21.53 -9.68
CA ILE A 60 -7.23 -21.08 -10.31
C ILE A 60 -7.68 -19.71 -9.77
N GLN A 61 -7.57 -19.50 -8.45
CA GLN A 61 -7.91 -18.22 -7.84
C GLN A 61 -6.96 -17.11 -8.30
N ALA A 62 -5.65 -17.37 -8.25
CA ALA A 62 -4.65 -16.43 -8.75
C ALA A 62 -4.87 -16.08 -10.23
N PHE A 63 -5.18 -17.08 -11.07
CA PHE A 63 -5.49 -16.85 -12.47
C PHE A 63 -6.75 -15.99 -12.66
N LYS A 64 -7.82 -16.25 -11.91
CA LYS A 64 -9.04 -15.45 -11.95
C LYS A 64 -8.76 -14.00 -11.51
N ASP A 65 -7.96 -13.80 -10.47
CA ASP A 65 -7.65 -12.46 -9.97
C ASP A 65 -6.78 -11.66 -10.94
N VAL A 66 -5.77 -12.28 -11.54
CA VAL A 66 -4.91 -11.65 -12.56
C VAL A 66 -5.66 -11.40 -13.88
N SER A 67 -6.64 -12.25 -14.22
CA SER A 67 -7.42 -12.13 -15.46
C SER A 67 -8.57 -11.13 -15.37
N ARG A 68 -8.79 -10.48 -14.23
CA ARG A 68 -9.80 -9.42 -14.13
C ARG A 68 -9.38 -8.21 -14.98
N PRO A 69 -10.31 -7.57 -15.70
CA PRO A 69 -9.99 -6.40 -16.51
C PRO A 69 -9.32 -5.26 -15.72
N GLU A 70 -9.74 -5.08 -14.47
CA GLU A 70 -9.19 -4.06 -13.57
C GLU A 70 -7.74 -4.38 -13.17
N ALA A 71 -7.45 -5.66 -12.88
CA ALA A 71 -6.08 -6.11 -12.57
C ALA A 71 -5.17 -5.93 -13.78
N TRP A 72 -5.66 -6.25 -14.98
CA TRP A 72 -4.91 -6.05 -16.21
C TRP A 72 -4.66 -4.56 -16.49
N ALA A 73 -5.66 -3.69 -16.29
CA ALA A 73 -5.50 -2.24 -16.41
C ALA A 73 -4.43 -1.72 -15.45
N TYR A 74 -4.43 -2.19 -14.20
CA TYR A 74 -3.42 -1.86 -13.19
C TYR A 74 -2.00 -2.27 -13.62
N TRP A 75 -1.82 -3.53 -14.05
CA TRP A 75 -0.51 -4.04 -14.47
C TRP A 75 -0.01 -3.35 -15.73
N LYS A 76 -0.90 -3.07 -16.69
CA LYS A 76 -0.59 -2.33 -17.89
C LYS A 76 -0.11 -0.91 -17.57
N ASP A 77 -0.82 -0.20 -16.71
CA ASP A 77 -0.49 1.17 -16.30
C ASP A 77 0.82 1.22 -15.49
N LEU A 78 1.08 0.19 -14.66
CA LEU A 78 2.27 0.14 -13.83
C LEU A 78 3.56 -0.21 -14.57
N TYR A 79 3.51 -1.15 -15.54
CA TYR A 79 4.71 -1.73 -16.15
C TYR A 79 4.88 -1.48 -17.63
N PHE A 80 3.82 -1.22 -18.37
CA PHE A 80 3.90 -1.17 -19.84
C PHE A 80 3.65 0.22 -20.42
N SER A 81 2.74 0.96 -19.88
CA SER A 81 2.29 2.24 -20.45
C SER A 81 1.68 3.11 -19.36
N HIS A 82 2.51 3.89 -18.71
CA HIS A 82 2.06 4.84 -17.71
C HIS A 82 1.13 5.88 -18.33
N SER A 83 -0.01 6.09 -17.71
CA SER A 83 -0.99 7.10 -18.12
C SER A 83 -0.54 8.52 -17.75
N MET A 84 0.41 8.63 -16.83
CA MET A 84 1.01 9.89 -16.39
C MET A 84 2.49 9.98 -16.78
N THR A 85 2.93 11.20 -17.01
CA THR A 85 4.34 11.56 -17.22
C THR A 85 4.87 12.42 -16.09
N LEU A 86 6.19 12.43 -15.93
CA LEU A 86 6.87 13.15 -14.87
C LEU A 86 8.13 13.85 -15.37
N ALA A 87 8.37 15.05 -14.83
CA ALA A 87 9.64 15.74 -14.93
C ALA A 87 10.02 16.37 -13.59
N LEU A 88 11.27 16.22 -13.19
CA LEU A 88 11.82 16.90 -12.01
C LEU A 88 12.51 18.18 -12.49
N VAL A 89 12.15 19.31 -11.91
CA VAL A 89 12.74 20.62 -12.23
C VAL A 89 13.28 21.23 -10.95
N SER A 90 14.56 21.49 -10.93
CA SER A 90 15.22 22.20 -9.86
C SER A 90 14.97 23.69 -10.02
N GLU A 91 14.79 24.41 -8.90
CA GLU A 91 14.70 25.87 -8.88
C GLU A 91 13.54 26.49 -9.70
N THR A 92 12.33 25.95 -9.53
CA THR A 92 11.13 26.50 -10.17
C THR A 92 10.68 27.75 -9.42
N ASP A 93 10.47 28.83 -10.17
CA ASP A 93 9.84 30.07 -9.69
C ASP A 93 8.34 30.04 -9.98
N LEU A 94 7.55 29.98 -8.93
CA LEU A 94 6.08 30.04 -9.01
C LEU A 94 5.56 31.49 -9.02
N GLY A 95 6.44 32.49 -8.94
CA GLY A 95 6.05 33.90 -8.81
C GLY A 95 5.80 34.33 -7.37
N ASP A 96 6.22 33.53 -6.38
CA ASP A 96 6.09 33.85 -4.95
C ASP A 96 7.34 34.53 -4.36
N LEU A 97 7.69 35.71 -4.91
CA LEU A 97 8.74 36.56 -4.33
C LEU A 97 10.13 35.94 -4.19
N GLY A 98 10.55 35.16 -5.16
CA GLY A 98 11.96 34.70 -5.27
C GLY A 98 12.30 33.45 -4.48
N HIS A 99 11.35 32.71 -3.94
CA HIS A 99 11.58 31.42 -3.39
C HIS A 99 11.66 30.35 -4.49
N ARG A 100 12.88 29.91 -4.81
CA ARG A 100 13.10 28.80 -5.74
C ARG A 100 12.91 27.49 -5.00
N ARG A 101 12.08 26.62 -5.55
CA ARG A 101 11.74 25.32 -4.98
C ARG A 101 11.92 24.23 -6.01
N SER A 102 12.23 23.04 -5.56
CA SER A 102 12.16 21.88 -6.44
C SER A 102 10.71 21.59 -6.80
N ALA A 103 10.45 21.29 -8.06
CA ALA A 103 9.12 20.95 -8.55
C ALA A 103 9.12 19.61 -9.24
N LEU A 104 8.19 18.75 -8.81
CA LEU A 104 7.82 17.54 -9.52
C LEU A 104 6.63 17.86 -10.42
N VAL A 105 6.86 17.89 -11.71
CA VAL A 105 5.81 18.17 -12.70
C VAL A 105 5.19 16.86 -13.13
N ILE A 106 3.88 16.71 -12.92
CA ILE A 106 3.12 15.53 -13.36
C ILE A 106 2.06 15.94 -14.37
N SER A 107 1.92 15.15 -15.44
CA SER A 107 0.94 15.43 -16.50
C SER A 107 0.35 14.14 -17.03
N GLY A 108 -0.91 14.18 -17.46
CA GLY A 108 -1.62 13.04 -18.03
C GLY A 108 -2.84 12.62 -17.26
N GLU A 109 -3.46 11.51 -17.67
CA GLU A 109 -4.63 10.93 -17.03
C GLU A 109 -4.23 10.13 -15.79
N ILE A 110 -5.02 10.21 -14.73
CA ILE A 110 -4.83 9.42 -13.52
C ILE A 110 -5.35 8.01 -13.77
N GLY A 111 -4.46 7.08 -14.03
CA GLY A 111 -4.78 5.68 -14.32
C GLY A 111 -4.86 4.81 -13.09
N ALA A 112 -5.08 3.51 -13.31
CA ALA A 112 -5.34 2.52 -12.27
C ALA A 112 -4.15 2.29 -11.30
N ALA A 113 -2.90 2.57 -11.72
CA ALA A 113 -1.69 2.39 -10.90
C ALA A 113 -0.99 3.71 -10.56
N SER A 114 -1.61 4.87 -10.87
CA SER A 114 -0.97 6.18 -10.75
C SER A 114 -0.50 6.49 -9.33
N ALA A 115 -1.19 6.05 -8.30
CA ALA A 115 -0.77 6.30 -6.91
C ALA A 115 0.51 5.53 -6.53
N SER A 116 0.66 4.29 -6.97
CA SER A 116 1.87 3.50 -6.75
C SER A 116 3.05 4.10 -7.51
N TRP A 117 2.85 4.35 -8.80
CA TRP A 117 3.83 5.03 -9.65
C TRP A 117 4.28 6.38 -9.08
N PHE A 118 3.33 7.22 -8.64
CA PHE A 118 3.60 8.53 -8.08
C PHE A 118 4.43 8.46 -6.78
N ARG A 119 4.12 7.48 -5.91
CA ARG A 119 4.89 7.27 -4.67
C ARG A 119 6.34 6.93 -4.97
N ASP A 120 6.59 6.00 -5.90
CA ASP A 120 7.93 5.62 -6.29
C ASP A 120 8.71 6.81 -6.86
N ARG A 121 8.06 7.61 -7.71
CA ARG A 121 8.69 8.82 -8.28
C ARG A 121 8.97 9.91 -7.24
N LEU A 122 8.10 10.06 -6.23
CA LEU A 122 8.36 10.97 -5.11
C LEU A 122 9.55 10.52 -4.25
N ASP A 123 9.70 9.20 -4.05
CA ASP A 123 10.82 8.65 -3.29
C ASP A 123 12.15 8.90 -4.03
N GLU A 124 12.16 8.76 -5.34
CA GLU A 124 13.32 9.06 -6.20
C GLU A 124 13.65 10.55 -6.27
N ALA A 125 12.63 11.41 -6.25
CA ALA A 125 12.80 12.85 -6.38
C ALA A 125 13.36 13.54 -5.13
N HIS A 126 13.35 12.86 -3.96
CA HIS A 126 13.86 13.37 -2.68
C HIS A 126 13.33 14.77 -2.30
N LEU A 127 12.06 15.05 -2.61
CA LEU A 127 11.44 16.33 -2.28
C LEU A 127 11.34 16.51 -0.76
N VAL A 128 11.52 17.76 -0.33
CA VAL A 128 11.38 18.16 1.08
C VAL A 128 10.05 18.90 1.32
N PRO A 129 9.57 19.01 2.57
CA PRO A 129 8.38 19.79 2.88
C PRO A 129 8.45 21.20 2.32
N GLY A 130 7.40 21.63 1.63
CA GLY A 130 7.33 22.91 0.92
C GLY A 130 7.71 22.88 -0.55
N ASP A 131 8.39 21.83 -1.01
CA ASP A 131 8.59 21.59 -2.45
C ASP A 131 7.26 21.36 -3.17
N VAL A 132 7.27 21.50 -4.48
CA VAL A 132 6.05 21.66 -5.29
C VAL A 132 5.74 20.42 -6.11
N VAL A 133 4.50 19.98 -6.07
CA VAL A 133 3.91 19.11 -7.10
C VAL A 133 3.11 20.01 -8.05
N LEU A 134 3.64 20.22 -9.23
CA LEU A 134 3.00 20.98 -10.31
C LEU A 134 2.25 20.00 -11.21
N MET A 135 0.96 20.27 -11.45
CA MET A 135 0.12 19.28 -12.14
C MET A 135 -0.69 19.85 -13.29
N SER A 136 -0.85 19.02 -14.32
CA SER A 136 -1.70 19.25 -15.48
C SER A 136 -2.39 17.95 -15.88
N SER A 137 -3.70 17.81 -15.60
CA SER A 137 -4.41 16.55 -15.79
C SER A 137 -5.90 16.74 -16.06
N PRO A 138 -6.49 15.95 -16.97
CA PRO A 138 -7.93 15.91 -17.17
C PRO A 138 -8.67 15.18 -16.03
N GLY A 139 -7.95 14.51 -15.13
CA GLY A 139 -8.51 13.64 -14.09
C GLY A 139 -8.29 12.17 -14.38
N GLY A 140 -9.24 11.32 -14.02
CA GLY A 140 -9.20 9.87 -14.17
C GLY A 140 -9.70 9.14 -12.93
N ASP A 141 -8.95 8.15 -12.41
CA ASP A 141 -9.34 7.34 -11.27
C ASP A 141 -9.36 8.15 -9.96
N LEU A 142 -10.54 8.24 -9.34
CA LEU A 142 -10.75 8.97 -8.10
C LEU A 142 -10.02 8.35 -6.91
N GLY A 143 -10.01 7.01 -6.81
CA GLY A 143 -9.35 6.31 -5.72
C GLY A 143 -7.84 6.56 -5.73
N GLN A 144 -7.23 6.50 -6.90
CA GLN A 144 -5.81 6.81 -7.08
C GLN A 144 -5.51 8.27 -6.76
N ALA A 145 -6.36 9.19 -7.20
CA ALA A 145 -6.22 10.62 -6.93
C ALA A 145 -6.25 10.94 -5.42
N VAL A 146 -7.18 10.35 -4.68
CA VAL A 146 -7.28 10.50 -3.22
C VAL A 146 -6.00 10.00 -2.54
N ILE A 147 -5.49 8.83 -2.93
CA ILE A 147 -4.23 8.28 -2.38
C ILE A 147 -3.05 9.20 -2.70
N MET A 148 -2.93 9.69 -3.94
CA MET A 148 -1.88 10.66 -4.32
C MET A 148 -1.95 11.91 -3.46
N GLY A 149 -3.15 12.46 -3.26
CA GLY A 149 -3.34 13.65 -2.41
C GLY A 149 -2.99 13.39 -0.95
N GLU A 150 -3.30 12.23 -0.40
CA GLU A 150 -2.89 11.85 0.96
C GLU A 150 -1.36 11.75 1.10
N VAL A 151 -0.68 11.20 0.10
CA VAL A 151 0.79 11.13 0.06
C VAL A 151 1.40 12.52 0.02
N ILE A 152 0.88 13.42 -0.82
CA ILE A 152 1.32 14.82 -0.89
C ILE A 152 1.16 15.52 0.48
N ARG A 153 0.00 15.37 1.12
CA ARG A 153 -0.28 15.92 2.45
C ARG A 153 0.67 15.39 3.51
N ALA A 154 0.87 14.08 3.54
CA ALA A 154 1.74 13.43 4.52
C ALA A 154 3.20 13.87 4.41
N ARG A 155 3.65 14.27 3.21
CA ARG A 155 5.00 14.79 2.97
C ARG A 155 5.12 16.31 3.12
N GLY A 156 4.04 17.00 3.46
CA GLY A 156 4.04 18.46 3.61
C GLY A 156 4.35 19.21 2.32
N LEU A 157 4.05 18.62 1.16
CA LEU A 157 4.34 19.21 -0.14
C LEU A 157 3.29 20.26 -0.51
N THR A 158 3.70 21.18 -1.35
CA THR A 158 2.85 22.22 -1.94
C THR A 158 2.28 21.72 -3.27
N THR A 159 1.09 22.16 -3.65
CA THR A 159 0.51 21.87 -4.96
C THR A 159 0.24 23.13 -5.77
N ALA A 160 0.42 23.05 -7.08
CA ALA A 160 0.06 24.10 -8.02
C ALA A 160 -0.44 23.48 -9.33
N VAL A 161 -1.26 24.22 -10.08
CA VAL A 161 -1.72 23.80 -11.41
C VAL A 161 -0.94 24.54 -12.48
N GLY A 162 -0.26 23.78 -13.35
CA GLY A 162 0.54 24.39 -14.42
C GLY A 162 1.41 23.36 -15.12
N VAL A 163 2.13 23.82 -16.10
CA VAL A 163 3.21 23.10 -16.80
C VAL A 163 4.46 23.96 -16.82
N ILE A 164 5.61 23.37 -17.09
CA ILE A 164 6.86 24.12 -17.24
C ILE A 164 7.23 24.17 -18.71
N ASP A 165 7.57 25.36 -19.21
CA ASP A 165 8.05 25.55 -20.57
C ASP A 165 9.55 25.19 -20.69
N GLY A 166 10.08 25.16 -21.90
CA GLY A 166 11.48 24.85 -22.16
C GLY A 166 12.50 25.79 -21.50
N GLY A 167 12.05 26.93 -20.96
CA GLY A 167 12.86 27.88 -20.19
C GLY A 167 12.75 27.74 -18.68
N GLY A 168 12.05 26.73 -18.17
CA GLY A 168 11.85 26.52 -16.72
C GLY A 168 10.77 27.41 -16.09
N LYS A 169 9.99 28.15 -16.91
CA LYS A 169 8.94 29.05 -16.42
C LYS A 169 7.60 28.32 -16.35
N VAL A 170 6.90 28.53 -15.24
CA VAL A 170 5.54 27.99 -15.06
C VAL A 170 4.56 28.69 -16.01
N LYS A 171 3.78 27.89 -16.72
CA LYS A 171 2.69 28.28 -17.58
C LYS A 171 1.36 27.79 -17.05
N PRO A 172 0.28 28.52 -17.27
CA PRO A 172 -1.05 28.10 -16.88
C PRO A 172 -1.44 26.77 -17.52
N SER A 173 -2.20 25.98 -16.78
CA SER A 173 -2.79 24.74 -17.25
C SER A 173 -4.14 24.45 -16.58
N HIS A 174 -4.60 23.20 -16.64
CA HIS A 174 -5.84 22.79 -16.01
C HIS A 174 -5.66 21.54 -15.17
N CYS A 175 -6.50 21.43 -14.15
CA CYS A 175 -6.63 20.25 -13.32
C CYS A 175 -8.13 20.01 -13.14
N ALA A 176 -8.65 18.95 -13.75
CA ALA A 176 -10.07 18.65 -13.79
C ALA A 176 -10.42 17.32 -13.12
N SER A 177 -11.67 17.19 -12.69
CA SER A 177 -12.22 15.94 -12.17
C SER A 177 -11.37 15.39 -11.00
N ALA A 178 -10.92 14.12 -11.07
CA ALA A 178 -10.10 13.46 -10.05
C ALA A 178 -8.80 14.24 -9.73
N CYS A 179 -8.22 14.97 -10.68
CA CYS A 179 -7.03 15.80 -10.45
C CYS A 179 -7.21 16.80 -9.31
N VAL A 180 -8.41 17.37 -9.14
CA VAL A 180 -8.68 18.36 -8.10
C VAL A 180 -8.49 17.77 -6.70
N PHE A 181 -8.69 16.45 -6.53
CA PHE A 181 -8.41 15.78 -5.25
C PHE A 181 -6.91 15.65 -5.02
N VAL A 182 -6.11 15.37 -6.05
CA VAL A 182 -4.64 15.41 -5.92
C VAL A 182 -4.19 16.80 -5.48
N PHE A 183 -4.71 17.84 -6.14
CA PHE A 183 -4.42 19.24 -5.81
C PHE A 183 -4.81 19.60 -4.37
N ALA A 184 -5.98 19.18 -3.90
CA ALA A 184 -6.47 19.41 -2.54
C ALA A 184 -5.55 18.82 -1.47
N GLY A 185 -4.74 17.81 -1.81
CA GLY A 185 -3.74 17.20 -0.93
C GLY A 185 -2.61 18.12 -0.50
N GLY A 186 -2.32 19.19 -1.24
CA GLY A 186 -1.26 20.15 -0.89
C GLY A 186 -1.39 20.74 0.52
N ALA A 187 -0.28 20.79 1.26
CA ALA A 187 -0.20 21.52 2.53
C ALA A 187 -0.47 23.01 2.29
N THR A 188 0.16 23.56 1.27
CA THR A 188 -0.16 24.85 0.64
C THR A 188 -0.64 24.58 -0.79
N ARG A 189 -1.64 25.31 -1.24
CA ARG A 189 -2.24 25.13 -2.57
C ARG A 189 -2.21 26.45 -3.32
N PHE A 190 -1.28 26.56 -4.27
CA PHE A 190 -1.06 27.79 -5.02
C PHE A 190 -2.03 27.94 -6.18
N GLY A 191 -2.62 29.12 -6.27
CA GLY A 191 -3.44 29.54 -7.41
C GLY A 191 -2.58 30.24 -8.49
N VAL A 192 -2.09 29.45 -9.47
CA VAL A 192 -1.34 30.02 -10.60
C VAL A 192 -2.27 30.83 -11.51
N PRO A 193 -1.97 32.11 -11.79
CA PRO A 193 -2.81 32.93 -12.67
C PRO A 193 -3.01 32.28 -14.04
N GLY A 194 -4.27 32.26 -14.50
CA GLY A 194 -4.66 31.62 -15.78
C GLY A 194 -4.84 30.13 -15.73
N SER A 195 -4.41 29.44 -14.66
CA SER A 195 -4.74 28.04 -14.45
C SER A 195 -6.16 27.84 -13.96
N ARG A 196 -6.76 26.68 -14.25
CA ARG A 196 -8.16 26.39 -13.95
C ARG A 196 -8.33 25.07 -13.22
N LEU A 197 -9.24 25.06 -12.25
CA LEU A 197 -9.71 23.90 -11.54
C LEU A 197 -11.10 23.54 -12.03
N GLY A 198 -11.31 22.30 -12.48
CA GLY A 198 -12.58 21.86 -13.05
C GLY A 198 -13.22 20.76 -12.22
N VAL A 199 -14.47 20.97 -11.81
CA VAL A 199 -15.26 19.97 -11.07
C VAL A 199 -16.50 19.57 -11.84
N HIS A 200 -16.92 18.33 -11.66
CA HIS A 200 -18.18 17.83 -12.19
C HIS A 200 -18.71 16.74 -11.28
N ARG A 201 -20.00 16.38 -11.44
CA ARG A 201 -20.56 15.24 -10.73
C ARG A 201 -19.83 13.95 -11.17
N PHE A 202 -19.55 13.08 -10.23
CA PHE A 202 -19.07 11.75 -10.56
C PHE A 202 -20.27 10.85 -10.90
N VAL A 203 -20.03 9.91 -11.81
CA VAL A 203 -21.01 8.90 -12.20
C VAL A 203 -20.42 7.55 -11.81
N SER A 204 -21.18 6.76 -11.04
CA SER A 204 -20.79 5.38 -10.77
C SER A 204 -20.88 4.56 -12.06
N SER A 205 -19.88 3.76 -12.34
CA SER A 205 -19.92 2.76 -13.41
C SER A 205 -20.72 1.51 -13.01
N ALA A 206 -21.10 1.39 -11.73
CA ALA A 206 -21.91 0.29 -11.25
C ALA A 206 -23.33 0.35 -11.79
N THR A 207 -23.92 -0.81 -12.06
CA THR A 207 -25.30 -0.93 -12.54
C THR A 207 -26.18 -1.63 -11.51
N GLY A 208 -27.47 -1.30 -11.46
CA GLY A 208 -28.46 -1.95 -10.60
C GLY A 208 -28.50 -1.41 -9.15
N HIS A 209 -28.89 -2.26 -8.21
CA HIS A 209 -29.06 -1.89 -6.80
C HIS A 209 -27.74 -1.44 -6.12
N ASP A 210 -26.60 -1.91 -6.61
CA ASP A 210 -25.28 -1.56 -6.07
C ASP A 210 -24.88 -0.12 -6.43
N ALA A 211 -25.42 0.46 -7.50
CA ALA A 211 -25.10 1.82 -7.93
C ALA A 211 -25.40 2.89 -6.86
N VAL A 212 -26.52 2.74 -6.14
CA VAL A 212 -26.89 3.68 -5.06
C VAL A 212 -25.92 3.55 -3.89
N SER A 213 -25.63 2.32 -3.47
CA SER A 213 -24.70 2.05 -2.37
C SER A 213 -23.29 2.55 -2.70
N ASP A 214 -22.83 2.34 -3.92
CA ASP A 214 -21.52 2.81 -4.38
C ASP A 214 -21.45 4.33 -4.46
N THR A 215 -22.52 4.97 -4.93
CA THR A 215 -22.61 6.43 -4.97
C THR A 215 -22.58 7.02 -3.56
N GLN A 216 -23.31 6.44 -2.61
CA GLN A 216 -23.29 6.89 -1.22
C GLN A 216 -21.92 6.71 -0.57
N ARG A 217 -21.28 5.56 -0.78
CA ARG A 217 -19.93 5.27 -0.30
C ARG A 217 -18.91 6.27 -0.85
N THR A 218 -18.93 6.47 -2.16
CA THR A 218 -18.02 7.41 -2.85
C THR A 218 -18.24 8.84 -2.38
N THR A 219 -19.50 9.25 -2.21
CA THR A 219 -19.83 10.58 -1.65
C THR A 219 -19.27 10.73 -0.24
N GLY A 220 -19.45 9.74 0.63
CA GLY A 220 -18.90 9.74 1.98
C GLY A 220 -17.37 9.83 1.99
N GLN A 221 -16.69 9.10 1.11
CA GLN A 221 -15.24 9.17 0.96
C GLN A 221 -14.77 10.56 0.52
N ILE A 222 -15.42 11.15 -0.49
CA ILE A 222 -15.13 12.50 -0.97
C ILE A 222 -15.28 13.54 0.15
N LEU A 223 -16.42 13.51 0.86
CA LEU A 223 -16.68 14.43 1.96
C LEU A 223 -15.63 14.31 3.07
N SER A 224 -15.32 13.09 3.48
CA SER A 224 -14.30 12.81 4.49
C SER A 224 -12.92 13.30 4.05
N TYR A 225 -12.53 13.01 2.82
CA TYR A 225 -11.26 13.45 2.26
C TYR A 225 -11.15 14.97 2.20
N LEU A 226 -12.13 15.67 1.62
CA LEU A 226 -12.13 17.15 1.51
C LEU A 226 -12.05 17.80 2.89
N THR A 227 -12.82 17.28 3.86
CA THR A 227 -12.77 17.76 5.24
C THR A 227 -11.38 17.58 5.86
N LYS A 228 -10.76 16.41 5.68
CA LYS A 228 -9.39 16.13 6.10
C LYS A 228 -8.37 17.07 5.46
N MET A 229 -8.58 17.47 4.21
CA MET A 229 -7.73 18.41 3.48
C MET A 229 -8.04 19.88 3.79
N GLY A 230 -9.04 20.15 4.63
CA GLY A 230 -9.43 21.50 5.02
C GLY A 230 -10.15 22.28 3.92
N VAL A 231 -10.73 21.58 2.94
CA VAL A 231 -11.58 22.15 1.89
C VAL A 231 -13.02 22.20 2.40
N SER A 232 -13.77 23.26 2.10
CA SER A 232 -15.22 23.32 2.40
C SER A 232 -15.96 22.27 1.58
N SER A 233 -16.22 21.11 2.21
CA SER A 233 -16.81 19.97 1.54
C SER A 233 -18.21 20.24 1.02
N SER A 234 -19.02 21.03 1.74
CA SER A 234 -20.39 21.41 1.33
C SER A 234 -20.37 22.26 0.04
N SER A 235 -19.59 23.33 0.03
CA SER A 235 -19.49 24.22 -1.14
C SER A 235 -18.87 23.51 -2.34
N PHE A 236 -17.92 22.61 -2.09
CA PHE A 236 -17.30 21.82 -3.16
C PHE A 236 -18.31 20.83 -3.79
N VAL A 237 -19.09 20.11 -2.96
CA VAL A 237 -20.11 19.17 -3.46
C VAL A 237 -21.23 19.92 -4.17
N GLU A 238 -21.63 21.09 -3.68
CA GLU A 238 -22.59 21.95 -4.39
C GLU A 238 -22.07 22.34 -5.78
N ALA A 239 -20.80 22.77 -5.86
CA ALA A 239 -20.17 23.08 -7.14
C ALA A 239 -20.11 21.88 -8.09
N MET A 240 -19.86 20.68 -7.57
CA MET A 240 -19.87 19.43 -8.37
C MET A 240 -21.27 19.04 -8.87
N SER A 241 -22.30 19.24 -8.06
CA SER A 241 -23.67 18.80 -8.37
C SER A 241 -24.39 19.69 -9.39
N ALA A 242 -23.93 20.91 -9.57
CA ALA A 242 -24.62 21.93 -10.37
C ALA A 242 -24.71 21.64 -11.87
N THR A 243 -23.81 20.82 -12.44
CA THR A 243 -23.76 20.57 -13.89
C THR A 243 -23.39 19.13 -14.23
N GLY A 244 -23.85 18.66 -15.43
CA GLY A 244 -23.38 17.41 -16.01
C GLY A 244 -21.99 17.50 -16.63
N ASP A 245 -21.62 18.72 -17.08
CA ASP A 245 -20.33 19.04 -17.69
C ASP A 245 -19.34 19.56 -16.65
N ILE A 246 -18.08 19.75 -17.06
CA ILE A 246 -17.05 20.32 -16.20
C ILE A 246 -17.39 21.80 -15.90
N ARG A 247 -17.61 22.08 -14.62
CA ARG A 247 -17.65 23.47 -14.12
C ARG A 247 -16.24 23.91 -13.78
N TRP A 248 -15.77 24.91 -14.51
CA TRP A 248 -14.50 25.55 -14.22
C TRP A 248 -14.70 26.57 -13.10
N LEU A 249 -14.01 26.36 -11.99
CA LEU A 249 -14.03 27.26 -10.84
C LEU A 249 -13.21 28.49 -11.17
N ASP A 250 -13.74 29.69 -10.86
CA ASP A 250 -12.93 30.86 -10.82
C ASP A 250 -12.05 30.92 -9.56
N MET A 251 -11.10 31.84 -9.53
CA MET A 251 -10.15 31.96 -8.42
C MET A 251 -10.84 32.33 -7.11
N GLN A 252 -11.91 33.11 -7.18
CA GLN A 252 -12.68 33.55 -6.03
C GLN A 252 -13.46 32.39 -5.41
N ASP A 253 -14.17 31.61 -6.24
CA ASP A 253 -14.88 30.39 -5.81
C ASP A 253 -13.92 29.38 -5.19
N ALA A 254 -12.79 29.12 -5.83
CA ALA A 254 -11.78 28.17 -5.35
C ALA A 254 -11.18 28.62 -3.99
N ARG A 255 -11.02 29.90 -3.76
CA ARG A 255 -10.57 30.47 -2.48
C ARG A 255 -11.68 30.41 -1.42
N ALA A 256 -12.91 30.75 -1.77
CA ALA A 256 -14.03 30.78 -0.86
C ALA A 256 -14.29 29.38 -0.24
N MET A 257 -14.07 28.30 -1.02
CA MET A 257 -14.14 26.93 -0.50
C MET A 257 -12.83 26.40 0.08
N ASN A 258 -11.82 27.27 0.26
CA ASN A 258 -10.49 26.92 0.75
C ASN A 258 -9.79 25.82 -0.09
N LEU A 259 -10.13 25.72 -1.37
CA LEU A 259 -9.43 24.85 -2.31
C LEU A 259 -8.07 25.42 -2.71
N ILE A 260 -7.96 26.75 -2.84
CA ILE A 260 -6.72 27.53 -2.95
C ILE A 260 -6.45 28.20 -1.61
N THR A 261 -5.28 27.98 -1.03
CA THR A 261 -4.88 28.57 0.26
C THR A 261 -3.97 29.77 0.11
N ASP A 262 -3.20 29.82 -0.96
CA ASP A 262 -2.25 30.91 -1.25
C ASP A 262 -2.37 31.31 -2.73
N PRO A 263 -3.03 32.42 -3.02
CA PRO A 263 -3.07 32.97 -4.38
C PRO A 263 -1.74 33.65 -4.68
N LEU A 264 -1.07 33.17 -5.73
CA LEU A 264 0.08 33.90 -6.25
C LEU A 264 -0.37 35.29 -6.73
N GLN A 265 0.28 36.33 -6.25
CA GLN A 265 0.01 37.69 -6.71
C GLN A 265 0.58 37.83 -8.12
N THR A 266 -0.24 38.26 -9.08
CA THR A 266 0.25 38.76 -10.36
C THR A 266 1.02 40.06 -10.09
N GLN A 267 2.31 40.06 -10.42
CA GLN A 267 3.07 41.29 -10.56
C GLN A 267 2.63 42.02 -11.83
#